data_1f7c6da26c51f91586a3b3c5be02550e
#
_entry.id   1f7c6da26c51f91586a3b3c5be02550e
#
_cell.length_a   1.000
_cell.length_b   1.000
_cell.length_c   1.000
_cell.angle_alpha   90.00
_cell.angle_beta   90.00
_cell.angle_gamma   90.00
#
_symmetry.space_group_name_H-M   'P 1'
#
loop_
_entity.id
_entity.type
_entity.pdbx_description
1 polymer ?
#
loop_
_entity_poly.entity_id
_entity_poly.type
_entity_poly.pdbx_seq_one_letter_code
_entity_poly.pdbx_strand_id
1 'polypeptide(L)'
;QRPQQLNSPIPGKIVKWFVKNGDFVKKGDTILQISEIKDEYFDPLLVERTEQQMSAKKGVGDYYSAKVKTTNSQLNALDSSLDLKISQLKNKVGQLNNKLTAEEAELMAVKNELKLSEDQFNRQKKMYDEGLVSLTQFQQRSASYQNTIAKKTSAENKVAQTRQEIINTQIEQNAAIQEYTEKISKIEGDRYQALGQIEGNSGEIAKLQNQITNYKMRKGLYYIIASQDGQITQINK
;
A
#
# COMPACT_ATOMS: atom_id res chain seq x y z
N GLN A 1 36.74 43.19 47.47
CA GLN A 1 36.33 42.43 46.28
C GLN A 1 37.62 42.01 45.54
N ARG A 2 37.77 40.69 45.21
CA ARG A 2 38.94 40.23 44.43
C ARG A 2 38.69 40.55 42.97
N PRO A 3 39.67 41.06 42.20
CA PRO A 3 39.52 41.29 40.75
C PRO A 3 39.30 39.96 40.07
N GLN A 4 38.30 39.90 39.16
CA GLN A 4 38.04 38.75 38.30
C GLN A 4 38.47 39.10 36.88
N GLN A 5 39.10 38.13 36.22
CA GLN A 5 39.49 38.20 34.87
C GLN A 5 38.41 37.54 33.95
N LEU A 6 37.83 38.33 33.05
CA LEU A 6 36.90 37.83 32.05
C LEU A 6 37.65 37.52 30.78
N ASN A 7 37.70 36.23 30.44
CA ASN A 7 38.34 35.74 29.21
C ASN A 7 37.26 35.38 28.19
N SER A 8 37.58 35.57 26.91
CA SER A 8 36.71 35.10 25.82
C SER A 8 36.67 33.57 25.78
N PRO A 9 35.48 32.96 25.73
CA PRO A 9 35.32 31.51 25.58
C PRO A 9 35.64 31.01 24.16
N ILE A 10 35.74 31.91 23.18
CA ILE A 10 36.04 31.61 21.78
C ILE A 10 37.15 32.52 21.24
N PRO A 11 38.01 32.00 20.32
CA PRO A 11 38.97 32.85 19.64
C PRO A 11 38.29 33.76 18.61
N GLY A 12 38.62 35.05 18.61
CA GLY A 12 37.99 35.98 17.70
C GLY A 12 38.59 37.38 17.75
N LYS A 13 38.12 38.25 16.84
CA LYS A 13 38.48 39.66 16.82
C LYS A 13 37.39 40.46 17.59
N ILE A 14 37.82 41.41 18.39
CA ILE A 14 36.91 42.31 19.07
C ILE A 14 36.31 43.27 18.03
N VAL A 15 34.99 43.24 17.92
CA VAL A 15 34.23 44.13 17.00
C VAL A 15 33.90 45.43 17.69
N LYS A 16 33.43 45.37 18.94
CA LYS A 16 32.94 46.55 19.65
C LYS A 16 33.04 46.32 21.16
N TRP A 17 33.53 47.37 21.83
CA TRP A 17 33.45 47.55 23.27
C TRP A 17 32.18 48.31 23.62
N PHE A 18 31.43 47.87 24.60
CA PHE A 18 30.25 48.58 25.12
C PHE A 18 30.54 49.30 26.42
N VAL A 19 31.71 49.07 27.02
CA VAL A 19 32.16 49.62 28.29
C VAL A 19 33.52 50.25 28.18
N LYS A 20 33.85 51.15 29.11
CA LYS A 20 35.18 51.78 29.25
C LYS A 20 35.76 51.49 30.67
N ASN A 21 37.07 51.73 30.81
CA ASN A 21 37.71 51.68 32.14
C ASN A 21 37.01 52.63 33.11
N GLY A 22 36.64 52.15 34.26
CA GLY A 22 35.89 52.90 35.27
C GLY A 22 34.40 52.75 35.25
N ASP A 23 33.79 52.16 34.18
CA ASP A 23 32.35 51.96 34.10
C ASP A 23 31.83 50.94 35.11
N PHE A 24 30.67 51.20 35.68
CA PHE A 24 29.95 50.27 36.53
C PHE A 24 29.04 49.40 35.65
N VAL A 25 29.12 48.07 35.83
CA VAL A 25 28.30 47.11 35.09
C VAL A 25 27.49 46.25 36.05
N LYS A 26 26.27 45.91 35.63
CA LYS A 26 25.41 44.95 36.33
C LYS A 26 25.53 43.58 35.72
N LYS A 27 25.24 42.56 36.49
CA LYS A 27 25.17 41.18 36.00
C LYS A 27 24.24 41.11 34.79
N GLY A 28 24.75 40.58 33.69
CA GLY A 28 24.03 40.45 32.42
C GLY A 28 24.30 41.56 31.40
N ASP A 29 24.97 42.66 31.80
CA ASP A 29 25.33 43.73 30.87
C ASP A 29 26.36 43.23 29.84
N THR A 30 26.21 43.61 28.58
CA THR A 30 27.15 43.28 27.53
C THR A 30 28.40 44.13 27.63
N ILE A 31 29.55 43.50 27.76
CA ILE A 31 30.86 44.16 27.89
C ILE A 31 31.50 44.40 26.55
N LEU A 32 31.56 43.34 25.70
CA LEU A 32 32.16 43.46 24.37
C LEU A 32 31.49 42.42 23.41
N GLN A 33 31.61 42.71 22.12
CA GLN A 33 31.23 41.86 21.04
C GLN A 33 32.46 41.33 20.31
N ILE A 34 32.48 40.03 20.05
CA ILE A 34 33.53 39.33 19.35
C ILE A 34 33.01 38.85 17.99
N SER A 35 33.86 38.92 16.97
CA SER A 35 33.61 38.22 15.68
C SER A 35 34.55 37.02 15.55
N GLU A 36 34.06 35.91 15.16
CA GLU A 36 34.84 34.70 14.92
C GLU A 36 35.66 34.81 13.64
N ILE A 37 36.83 34.13 13.60
CA ILE A 37 37.77 34.18 12.46
C ILE A 37 37.49 33.08 11.45
N LYS A 38 36.69 32.07 11.80
CA LYS A 38 36.39 30.94 10.95
C LYS A 38 35.28 31.24 9.95
N ASP A 39 35.55 31.06 8.66
CA ASP A 39 34.61 31.31 7.55
C ASP A 39 33.30 30.56 7.64
N GLU A 40 33.27 29.36 8.26
CA GLU A 40 32.10 28.52 8.45
C GLU A 40 30.95 29.18 9.24
N TYR A 41 31.23 30.21 10.06
CA TYR A 41 30.27 30.88 10.95
C TYR A 41 30.04 32.35 10.59
N PHE A 42 30.57 32.77 9.46
CA PHE A 42 30.48 34.18 9.00
C PHE A 42 29.09 34.56 8.48
N ASP A 43 28.19 33.54 8.21
CA ASP A 43 26.86 33.80 7.70
C ASP A 43 25.92 34.20 8.86
N PRO A 44 25.52 35.48 8.98
CA PRO A 44 24.59 35.91 10.02
C PRO A 44 23.23 35.25 9.94
N LEU A 45 22.87 34.69 8.77
CA LEU A 45 21.61 33.97 8.49
C LEU A 45 21.72 32.45 8.63
N LEU A 46 22.88 31.93 9.08
CA LEU A 46 23.13 30.47 9.16
C LEU A 46 22.05 29.74 9.96
N VAL A 47 21.64 30.27 11.09
CA VAL A 47 20.56 29.69 11.91
C VAL A 47 19.24 29.67 11.14
N GLU A 48 18.87 30.78 10.55
CA GLU A 48 17.62 30.93 9.80
C GLU A 48 17.56 29.97 8.59
N ARG A 49 18.66 29.88 7.81
CA ARG A 49 18.75 28.95 6.68
C ARG A 49 18.65 27.49 7.12
N THR A 50 19.30 27.14 8.24
CA THR A 50 19.21 25.79 8.79
C THR A 50 17.78 25.48 9.31
N GLU A 51 17.11 26.47 9.90
CA GLU A 51 15.69 26.34 10.27
C GLU A 51 14.76 26.18 9.08
N GLN A 52 15.04 26.90 7.98
CA GLN A 52 14.31 26.72 6.71
C GLN A 52 14.53 25.33 6.11
N GLN A 53 15.76 24.83 6.13
CA GLN A 53 16.06 23.45 5.70
C GLN A 53 15.32 22.41 6.55
N MET A 54 15.30 22.59 7.88
CA MET A 54 14.56 21.70 8.77
C MET A 54 13.04 21.78 8.49
N SER A 55 12.49 22.96 8.24
CA SER A 55 11.09 23.13 7.88
C SER A 55 10.74 22.43 6.57
N ALA A 56 11.60 22.55 5.54
CA ALA A 56 11.43 21.84 4.27
C ALA A 56 11.46 20.31 4.46
N LYS A 57 12.38 19.81 5.30
CA LYS A 57 12.43 18.38 5.63
C LYS A 57 11.19 17.89 6.39
N LYS A 58 10.62 18.71 7.28
CA LYS A 58 9.33 18.41 7.94
C LYS A 58 8.21 18.28 6.91
N GLY A 59 8.11 19.22 5.96
CA GLY A 59 7.12 19.13 4.87
C GLY A 59 7.25 17.86 4.02
N VAL A 60 8.47 17.40 3.77
CA VAL A 60 8.71 16.09 3.11
C VAL A 60 8.21 14.94 3.99
N GLY A 61 8.45 14.97 5.29
CA GLY A 61 7.92 13.98 6.24
C GLY A 61 6.38 13.92 6.25
N ASP A 62 5.74 15.08 6.25
CA ASP A 62 4.27 15.19 6.20
C ASP A 62 3.70 14.62 4.89
N TYR A 63 4.38 14.88 3.75
CA TYR A 63 4.01 14.30 2.45
C TYR A 63 4.05 12.77 2.48
N TYR A 64 5.13 12.16 2.97
CA TYR A 64 5.22 10.71 3.03
C TYR A 64 4.24 10.10 4.05
N SER A 65 3.96 10.80 5.15
CA SER A 65 2.93 10.39 6.10
C SER A 65 1.53 10.38 5.47
N ALA A 66 1.19 11.39 4.68
CA ALA A 66 -0.04 11.42 3.89
C ALA A 66 -0.06 10.30 2.84
N LYS A 67 1.06 10.02 2.16
CA LYS A 67 1.19 8.91 1.22
C LYS A 67 0.92 7.56 1.89
N VAL A 68 1.47 7.30 3.09
CA VAL A 68 1.20 6.07 3.86
C VAL A 68 -0.28 5.95 4.19
N LYS A 69 -0.94 7.04 4.60
CA LYS A 69 -2.39 7.03 4.86
C LYS A 69 -3.20 6.69 3.61
N THR A 70 -2.84 7.27 2.47
CA THR A 70 -3.51 7.01 1.19
C THR A 70 -3.32 5.57 0.74
N THR A 71 -2.09 5.02 0.84
CA THR A 71 -1.82 3.61 0.48
C THR A 71 -2.56 2.63 1.39
N ASN A 72 -2.70 2.92 2.68
CA ASN A 72 -3.54 2.11 3.58
C ASN A 72 -5.02 2.11 3.15
N SER A 73 -5.55 3.27 2.75
CA SER A 73 -6.92 3.34 2.22
C SER A 73 -7.08 2.55 0.92
N GLN A 74 -6.08 2.58 0.04
CA GLN A 74 -6.06 1.80 -1.21
C GLN A 74 -6.01 0.29 -0.93
N LEU A 75 -5.20 -0.16 0.03
CA LEU A 75 -5.15 -1.57 0.45
C LEU A 75 -6.52 -2.05 0.93
N ASN A 76 -7.17 -1.32 1.83
CA ASN A 76 -8.50 -1.67 2.34
C ASN A 76 -9.55 -1.73 1.22
N ALA A 77 -9.47 -0.81 0.24
CA ALA A 77 -10.37 -0.81 -0.91
C ALA A 77 -10.13 -2.01 -1.84
N LEU A 78 -8.87 -2.42 -2.04
CA LEU A 78 -8.53 -3.60 -2.83
C LEU A 78 -8.99 -4.89 -2.16
N ASP A 79 -8.78 -5.05 -0.84
CA ASP A 79 -9.25 -6.20 -0.08
C ASP A 79 -10.77 -6.33 -0.18
N SER A 80 -11.50 -5.23 0.04
CA SER A 80 -12.96 -5.21 -0.10
C SER A 80 -13.41 -5.56 -1.52
N SER A 81 -12.70 -5.07 -2.55
CA SER A 81 -13.00 -5.37 -3.95
C SER A 81 -12.74 -6.83 -4.30
N LEU A 82 -11.68 -7.43 -3.74
CA LEU A 82 -11.40 -8.86 -3.88
C LEU A 82 -12.50 -9.71 -3.26
N ASP A 83 -12.90 -9.39 -2.03
CA ASP A 83 -13.98 -10.13 -1.32
C ASP A 83 -15.29 -10.10 -2.10
N LEU A 84 -15.66 -8.94 -2.66
CA LEU A 84 -16.85 -8.80 -3.50
C LEU A 84 -16.73 -9.64 -4.78
N LYS A 85 -15.58 -9.61 -5.48
CA LYS A 85 -15.35 -10.40 -6.69
C LYS A 85 -15.41 -11.90 -6.40
N ILE A 86 -14.79 -12.36 -5.31
CA ILE A 86 -14.82 -13.76 -4.89
C ILE A 86 -16.25 -14.20 -4.53
N SER A 87 -17.00 -13.36 -3.82
CA SER A 87 -18.40 -13.64 -3.46
C SER A 87 -19.29 -13.74 -4.70
N GLN A 88 -19.11 -12.86 -5.68
CA GLN A 88 -19.79 -12.90 -6.97
C GLN A 88 -19.52 -14.22 -7.71
N LEU A 89 -18.24 -14.64 -7.80
CA LEU A 89 -17.85 -15.86 -8.50
C LEU A 89 -18.35 -17.13 -7.76
N LYS A 90 -18.31 -17.14 -6.42
CA LYS A 90 -18.91 -18.22 -5.63
C LYS A 90 -20.41 -18.35 -5.88
N ASN A 91 -21.16 -17.25 -5.94
CA ASN A 91 -22.58 -17.25 -6.25
C ASN A 91 -22.83 -17.80 -7.66
N LYS A 92 -22.03 -17.43 -8.65
CA LYS A 92 -22.09 -17.97 -10.01
C LYS A 92 -21.86 -19.48 -10.04
N VAL A 93 -20.84 -19.98 -9.30
CA VAL A 93 -20.62 -21.44 -9.17
C VAL A 93 -21.82 -22.13 -8.51
N GLY A 94 -22.42 -21.52 -7.48
CA GLY A 94 -23.64 -22.04 -6.85
C GLY A 94 -24.81 -22.17 -7.84
N GLN A 95 -25.03 -21.13 -8.66
CA GLN A 95 -26.08 -21.18 -9.71
C GLN A 95 -25.80 -22.24 -10.76
N LEU A 96 -24.53 -22.38 -11.20
CA LEU A 96 -24.14 -23.41 -12.17
C LEU A 96 -24.27 -24.83 -11.59
N ASN A 97 -23.99 -25.04 -10.30
CA ASN A 97 -24.23 -26.34 -9.65
C ASN A 97 -25.72 -26.70 -9.58
N ASN A 98 -26.60 -25.73 -9.31
CA ASN A 98 -28.05 -25.97 -9.36
C ASN A 98 -28.51 -26.32 -10.78
N LYS A 99 -27.99 -25.61 -11.80
CA LYS A 99 -28.24 -25.90 -13.21
C LYS A 99 -27.76 -27.31 -13.56
N LEU A 100 -26.53 -27.67 -13.15
CA LEU A 100 -25.97 -29.01 -13.37
C LEU A 100 -26.84 -30.11 -12.78
N THR A 101 -27.30 -29.94 -11.53
CA THR A 101 -28.21 -30.91 -10.88
C THR A 101 -29.49 -31.11 -11.69
N ALA A 102 -30.10 -30.05 -12.22
CA ALA A 102 -31.28 -30.13 -13.06
C ALA A 102 -31.00 -30.85 -14.40
N GLU A 103 -29.89 -30.55 -15.06
CA GLU A 103 -29.48 -31.19 -16.31
C GLU A 103 -29.10 -32.67 -16.13
N GLU A 104 -28.48 -33.05 -15.00
CA GLU A 104 -28.22 -34.44 -14.64
C GLU A 104 -29.52 -35.24 -14.42
N ALA A 105 -30.54 -34.61 -13.79
CA ALA A 105 -31.87 -35.21 -13.65
C ALA A 105 -32.54 -35.38 -15.02
N GLU A 106 -32.48 -34.39 -15.92
CA GLU A 106 -32.95 -34.51 -17.30
C GLU A 106 -32.26 -35.64 -18.05
N LEU A 107 -30.92 -35.72 -17.94
CA LEU A 107 -30.14 -36.79 -18.58
C LEU A 107 -30.56 -38.17 -18.05
N MET A 108 -30.82 -38.30 -16.75
CA MET A 108 -31.29 -39.58 -16.16
C MET A 108 -32.68 -39.97 -16.70
N ALA A 109 -33.59 -39.01 -16.85
CA ALA A 109 -34.92 -39.26 -17.45
C ALA A 109 -34.79 -39.72 -18.92
N VAL A 110 -33.96 -39.04 -19.70
CA VAL A 110 -33.72 -39.41 -21.11
C VAL A 110 -33.03 -40.80 -21.24
N LYS A 111 -32.10 -41.14 -20.33
CA LYS A 111 -31.51 -42.49 -20.29
C LYS A 111 -32.56 -43.56 -20.04
N ASN A 112 -33.51 -43.33 -19.16
CA ASN A 112 -34.64 -44.26 -18.91
C ASN A 112 -35.55 -44.36 -20.15
N GLU A 113 -35.89 -43.24 -20.81
CA GLU A 113 -36.64 -43.21 -22.07
C GLU A 113 -35.90 -44.00 -23.16
N LEU A 114 -34.57 -43.86 -23.27
CA LEU A 114 -33.76 -44.61 -24.23
C LEU A 114 -33.85 -46.12 -24.01
N LYS A 115 -33.68 -46.56 -22.75
CA LYS A 115 -33.81 -48.00 -22.41
C LYS A 115 -35.16 -48.57 -22.82
N LEU A 116 -36.27 -47.86 -22.54
CA LEU A 116 -37.60 -48.25 -22.94
C LEU A 116 -37.74 -48.30 -24.48
N SER A 117 -37.23 -47.29 -25.17
CA SER A 117 -37.25 -47.20 -26.66
C SER A 117 -36.42 -48.30 -27.29
N GLU A 118 -35.30 -48.64 -26.69
CA GLU A 118 -34.42 -49.76 -27.13
C GLU A 118 -35.18 -51.12 -27.00
N ASP A 119 -35.80 -51.39 -25.87
CA ASP A 119 -36.58 -52.60 -25.65
C ASP A 119 -37.74 -52.70 -26.63
N GLN A 120 -38.42 -51.61 -26.95
CA GLN A 120 -39.48 -51.56 -27.94
C GLN A 120 -38.97 -51.80 -29.37
N PHE A 121 -37.82 -51.19 -29.71
CA PHE A 121 -37.15 -51.41 -31.00
C PHE A 121 -36.76 -52.87 -31.19
N ASN A 122 -36.14 -53.50 -30.18
CA ASN A 122 -35.69 -54.86 -30.22
C ASN A 122 -36.89 -55.87 -30.37
N ARG A 123 -38.02 -55.61 -29.69
CA ARG A 123 -39.24 -56.37 -29.86
C ARG A 123 -39.79 -56.19 -31.28
N GLN A 124 -39.87 -54.98 -31.78
CA GLN A 124 -40.41 -54.68 -33.11
C GLN A 124 -39.53 -55.30 -34.23
N LYS A 125 -38.22 -55.33 -34.01
CA LYS A 125 -37.27 -55.98 -34.92
C LYS A 125 -37.54 -57.49 -35.01
N LYS A 126 -37.71 -58.20 -33.89
CA LYS A 126 -38.05 -59.64 -33.86
C LYS A 126 -39.35 -59.92 -34.59
N MET A 127 -40.40 -59.08 -34.32
CA MET A 127 -41.70 -59.28 -35.00
C MET A 127 -41.60 -58.97 -36.48
N TYR A 128 -40.75 -58.09 -36.95
CA TYR A 128 -40.49 -57.81 -38.35
C TYR A 128 -39.75 -59.02 -39.00
N ASP A 129 -38.72 -59.52 -38.33
CA ASP A 129 -37.97 -60.73 -38.81
C ASP A 129 -38.87 -61.96 -38.91
N GLU A 130 -39.92 -62.06 -38.08
CA GLU A 130 -40.91 -63.13 -38.10
C GLU A 130 -42.08 -62.86 -39.08
N GLY A 131 -42.06 -61.74 -39.82
CA GLY A 131 -43.11 -61.33 -40.76
C GLY A 131 -44.41 -60.85 -40.15
N LEU A 132 -44.45 -60.51 -38.85
CA LEU A 132 -45.65 -60.17 -38.10
C LEU A 132 -45.99 -58.64 -38.15
N VAL A 133 -45.07 -57.83 -38.62
CA VAL A 133 -45.28 -56.37 -38.74
C VAL A 133 -44.76 -55.86 -40.10
N SER A 134 -45.30 -54.72 -40.57
CA SER A 134 -44.91 -54.14 -41.83
C SER A 134 -43.53 -53.41 -41.74
N LEU A 135 -42.83 -53.25 -42.85
CA LEU A 135 -41.63 -52.48 -42.95
C LEU A 135 -41.83 -51.04 -42.43
N THR A 136 -42.93 -50.40 -42.78
CA THR A 136 -43.29 -49.05 -42.33
C THR A 136 -43.34 -48.96 -40.80
N GLN A 137 -43.98 -49.91 -40.12
CA GLN A 137 -44.03 -49.96 -38.67
C GLN A 137 -42.66 -50.15 -38.04
N PHE A 138 -41.85 -50.98 -38.59
CA PHE A 138 -40.45 -51.18 -38.16
C PHE A 138 -39.62 -49.89 -38.33
N GLN A 139 -39.72 -49.23 -39.51
CA GLN A 139 -39.02 -47.97 -39.79
C GLN A 139 -39.44 -46.84 -38.84
N GLN A 140 -40.74 -46.70 -38.53
CA GLN A 140 -41.21 -45.74 -37.53
C GLN A 140 -40.64 -45.99 -36.17
N ARG A 141 -40.53 -47.20 -35.70
CA ARG A 141 -39.93 -47.58 -34.45
C ARG A 141 -38.42 -47.29 -34.40
N SER A 142 -37.72 -47.63 -35.51
CA SER A 142 -36.31 -47.35 -35.70
C SER A 142 -36.03 -45.81 -35.64
N ALA A 143 -36.85 -45.01 -36.33
CA ALA A 143 -36.72 -43.56 -36.28
C ALA A 143 -36.94 -43.01 -34.86
N SER A 144 -37.96 -43.54 -34.12
CA SER A 144 -38.21 -43.17 -32.73
C SER A 144 -37.00 -43.46 -31.83
N TYR A 145 -36.39 -44.65 -31.97
CA TYR A 145 -35.20 -45.03 -31.21
C TYR A 145 -33.99 -44.12 -31.53
N GLN A 146 -33.75 -43.82 -32.81
CA GLN A 146 -32.69 -42.89 -33.22
C GLN A 146 -32.90 -41.47 -32.64
N ASN A 147 -34.15 -40.98 -32.64
CA ASN A 147 -34.48 -39.71 -32.03
C ASN A 147 -34.17 -39.67 -30.53
N THR A 148 -34.41 -40.81 -29.82
CA THR A 148 -34.10 -40.87 -28.37
C THR A 148 -32.59 -40.94 -28.12
N ILE A 149 -31.81 -41.58 -29.00
CA ILE A 149 -30.34 -41.51 -28.95
C ILE A 149 -29.86 -40.05 -29.11
N ALA A 150 -30.41 -39.33 -30.08
CA ALA A 150 -30.04 -37.94 -30.30
C ALA A 150 -30.38 -37.06 -29.09
N LYS A 151 -31.56 -37.25 -28.45
CA LYS A 151 -31.91 -36.57 -27.19
C LYS A 151 -30.90 -36.85 -26.09
N LYS A 152 -30.52 -38.12 -25.90
CA LYS A 152 -29.50 -38.52 -24.90
C LYS A 152 -28.17 -37.81 -25.14
N THR A 153 -27.67 -37.79 -26.36
CA THR A 153 -26.43 -37.11 -26.72
C THR A 153 -26.51 -35.60 -26.46
N SER A 154 -27.66 -34.98 -26.79
CA SER A 154 -27.89 -33.59 -26.49
C SER A 154 -27.87 -33.29 -24.99
N ALA A 155 -28.52 -34.14 -24.16
CA ALA A 155 -28.50 -33.97 -22.70
C ALA A 155 -27.09 -34.17 -22.11
N GLU A 156 -26.32 -35.13 -22.61
CA GLU A 156 -24.93 -35.35 -22.21
C GLU A 156 -24.06 -34.13 -22.53
N ASN A 157 -24.24 -33.54 -23.72
CA ASN A 157 -23.50 -32.34 -24.10
C ASN A 157 -23.86 -31.14 -23.19
N LYS A 158 -25.13 -30.95 -22.78
CA LYS A 158 -25.53 -29.89 -21.82
C LYS A 158 -24.80 -30.07 -20.49
N VAL A 159 -24.82 -31.28 -19.93
CA VAL A 159 -24.12 -31.59 -18.67
C VAL A 159 -22.61 -31.30 -18.80
N ALA A 160 -21.98 -31.75 -19.91
CA ALA A 160 -20.56 -31.48 -20.14
C ALA A 160 -20.24 -30.00 -20.26
N GLN A 161 -21.08 -29.23 -20.96
CA GLN A 161 -20.95 -27.79 -21.09
C GLN A 161 -21.04 -27.08 -19.74
N THR A 162 -22.05 -27.41 -18.91
CA THR A 162 -22.22 -26.77 -17.59
C THR A 162 -21.07 -27.12 -16.64
N ARG A 163 -20.55 -28.37 -16.69
CA ARG A 163 -19.34 -28.72 -15.94
C ARG A 163 -18.13 -27.89 -16.37
N GLN A 164 -17.96 -27.66 -17.67
CA GLN A 164 -16.88 -26.82 -18.18
C GLN A 164 -17.04 -25.37 -17.76
N GLU A 165 -18.28 -24.85 -17.71
CA GLU A 165 -18.57 -23.49 -17.22
C GLU A 165 -18.19 -23.33 -15.72
N ILE A 166 -18.43 -24.36 -14.90
CA ILE A 166 -18.02 -24.38 -13.49
C ILE A 166 -16.48 -24.32 -13.38
N ILE A 167 -15.76 -25.15 -14.12
CA ILE A 167 -14.30 -25.16 -14.12
C ILE A 167 -13.74 -23.80 -14.54
N ASN A 168 -14.27 -23.22 -15.62
CA ASN A 168 -13.86 -21.91 -16.11
C ASN A 168 -14.09 -20.80 -15.07
N THR A 169 -15.23 -20.87 -14.34
CA THR A 169 -15.53 -19.91 -13.27
C THR A 169 -14.58 -20.07 -12.07
N GLN A 170 -14.16 -21.29 -11.74
CA GLN A 170 -13.15 -21.56 -10.71
C GLN A 170 -11.76 -21.03 -11.12
N ILE A 171 -11.39 -21.19 -12.41
CA ILE A 171 -10.15 -20.60 -12.94
C ILE A 171 -10.21 -19.08 -12.87
N GLU A 172 -11.34 -18.45 -13.23
CA GLU A 172 -11.55 -17.00 -13.11
C GLU A 172 -11.38 -16.54 -11.66
N GLN A 173 -11.87 -17.33 -10.69
CA GLN A 173 -11.70 -17.02 -9.26
C GLN A 173 -10.22 -17.03 -8.85
N ASN A 174 -9.46 -18.05 -9.26
CA ASN A 174 -8.03 -18.13 -8.95
C ASN A 174 -7.23 -17.01 -9.62
N ALA A 175 -7.56 -16.67 -10.87
CA ALA A 175 -6.94 -15.57 -11.60
C ALA A 175 -7.21 -14.21 -10.92
N ALA A 176 -8.44 -14.00 -10.44
CA ALA A 176 -8.78 -12.79 -9.68
C ALA A 176 -7.96 -12.69 -8.39
N ILE A 177 -7.83 -13.78 -7.61
CA ILE A 177 -7.00 -13.80 -6.40
C ILE A 177 -5.56 -13.40 -6.73
N GLN A 178 -4.97 -13.99 -7.77
CA GLN A 178 -3.61 -13.67 -8.17
C GLN A 178 -3.45 -12.21 -8.57
N GLU A 179 -4.34 -11.70 -9.42
CA GLU A 179 -4.31 -10.29 -9.88
C GLU A 179 -4.37 -9.30 -8.71
N TYR A 180 -5.29 -9.53 -7.76
CA TYR A 180 -5.40 -8.66 -6.59
C TYR A 180 -4.21 -8.78 -5.65
N THR A 181 -3.66 -9.99 -5.47
CA THR A 181 -2.44 -10.21 -4.68
C THR A 181 -1.25 -9.43 -5.24
N GLU A 182 -1.08 -9.41 -6.56
CA GLU A 182 -0.04 -8.62 -7.23
C GLU A 182 -0.22 -7.10 -6.99
N LYS A 183 -1.46 -6.61 -7.13
CA LYS A 183 -1.79 -5.19 -6.86
C LYS A 183 -1.54 -4.81 -5.40
N ILE A 184 -1.94 -5.64 -4.46
CA ILE A 184 -1.73 -5.45 -3.02
C ILE A 184 -0.22 -5.40 -2.73
N SER A 185 0.55 -6.38 -3.22
CA SER A 185 2.00 -6.45 -3.01
C SER A 185 2.73 -5.21 -3.54
N LYS A 186 2.29 -4.67 -4.68
CA LYS A 186 2.84 -3.43 -5.24
C LYS A 186 2.58 -2.23 -4.32
N ILE A 187 1.35 -2.07 -3.85
CA ILE A 187 0.99 -0.94 -2.95
C ILE A 187 1.67 -1.09 -1.59
N GLU A 188 1.83 -2.31 -1.08
CA GLU A 188 2.61 -2.56 0.13
C GLU A 188 4.07 -2.17 -0.05
N GLY A 189 4.69 -2.48 -1.20
CA GLY A 189 6.03 -2.02 -1.55
C GLY A 189 6.14 -0.49 -1.52
N ASP A 190 5.19 0.22 -2.13
CA ASP A 190 5.13 1.69 -2.11
C ASP A 190 4.96 2.24 -0.67
N ARG A 191 4.18 1.57 0.16
CA ARG A 191 4.00 1.91 1.58
C ARG A 191 5.30 1.75 2.37
N TYR A 192 6.00 0.63 2.22
CA TYR A 192 7.28 0.39 2.90
C TYR A 192 8.35 1.39 2.45
N GLN A 193 8.38 1.72 1.17
CA GLN A 193 9.27 2.77 0.66
C GLN A 193 8.97 4.13 1.32
N ALA A 194 7.69 4.50 1.44
CA ALA A 194 7.29 5.74 2.08
C ALA A 194 7.66 5.75 3.58
N LEU A 195 7.49 4.64 4.30
CA LEU A 195 7.91 4.49 5.70
C LEU A 195 9.43 4.65 5.85
N GLY A 196 10.22 4.04 4.98
CA GLY A 196 11.69 4.21 4.96
C GLY A 196 12.11 5.67 4.75
N GLN A 197 11.38 6.42 3.90
CA GLN A 197 11.63 7.85 3.70
C GLN A 197 11.27 8.69 4.95
N ILE A 198 10.22 8.33 5.69
CA ILE A 198 9.87 8.98 6.96
C ILE A 198 11.00 8.81 7.98
N GLU A 199 11.49 7.59 8.16
CA GLU A 199 12.56 7.29 9.11
C GLU A 199 13.87 8.00 8.74
N GLY A 200 14.30 7.94 7.48
CA GLY A 200 15.49 8.65 7.00
C GLY A 200 15.38 10.15 7.21
N ASN A 201 14.22 10.72 6.90
CA ASN A 201 13.95 12.14 7.06
C ASN A 201 13.93 12.59 8.53
N SER A 202 13.40 11.75 9.42
CA SER A 202 13.43 11.96 10.88
C SER A 202 14.85 12.07 11.41
N GLY A 203 15.76 11.20 10.95
CA GLY A 203 17.19 11.26 11.29
C GLY A 203 17.87 12.56 10.83
N GLU A 204 17.53 13.04 9.61
CA GLU A 204 18.06 14.32 9.11
C GLU A 204 17.52 15.52 9.90
N ILE A 205 16.24 15.52 10.26
CA ILE A 205 15.62 16.57 11.10
C ILE A 205 16.33 16.63 12.47
N ALA A 206 16.62 15.49 13.10
CA ALA A 206 17.34 15.44 14.36
C ALA A 206 18.75 16.02 14.24
N LYS A 207 19.48 15.76 13.14
CA LYS A 207 20.78 16.35 12.86
C LYS A 207 20.71 17.87 12.71
N LEU A 208 19.75 18.36 11.91
CA LEU A 208 19.54 19.80 11.71
C LEU A 208 19.14 20.49 13.03
N GLN A 209 18.31 19.85 13.85
CA GLN A 209 17.95 20.38 15.18
C GLN A 209 19.19 20.55 16.08
N ASN A 210 20.09 19.55 16.10
CA ASN A 210 21.36 19.64 16.84
C ASN A 210 22.25 20.76 16.30
N GLN A 211 22.34 20.90 14.97
CA GLN A 211 23.10 22.00 14.35
C GLN A 211 22.53 23.37 14.74
N ILE A 212 21.21 23.54 14.67
CA ILE A 212 20.54 24.79 15.08
C ILE A 212 20.86 25.11 16.55
N THR A 213 20.79 24.10 17.42
CA THR A 213 21.11 24.28 18.85
C THR A 213 22.55 24.72 19.04
N ASN A 214 23.50 24.06 18.37
CA ASN A 214 24.91 24.40 18.42
C ASN A 214 25.17 25.83 17.90
N TYR A 215 24.57 26.20 16.78
CA TYR A 215 24.74 27.54 16.20
C TYR A 215 24.13 28.63 17.10
N LYS A 216 22.97 28.37 17.73
CA LYS A 216 22.36 29.30 18.69
C LYS A 216 23.21 29.49 19.95
N MET A 217 23.73 28.38 20.52
CA MET A 217 24.69 28.45 21.65
C MET A 217 25.92 29.25 21.28
N ARG A 218 26.50 28.97 20.11
CA ARG A 218 27.72 29.64 19.64
C ARG A 218 27.47 31.14 19.42
N LYS A 219 26.33 31.51 18.84
CA LYS A 219 25.92 32.91 18.67
C LYS A 219 25.85 33.66 19.99
N GLY A 220 25.42 32.99 21.08
CA GLY A 220 25.42 33.55 22.44
C GLY A 220 26.82 33.87 22.96
N LEU A 221 27.85 33.12 22.52
CA LEU A 221 29.24 33.33 22.96
C LEU A 221 29.93 34.53 22.29
N TYR A 222 29.31 35.13 21.27
CA TYR A 222 29.83 36.33 20.63
C TYR A 222 29.68 37.60 21.49
N TYR A 223 28.87 37.54 22.54
CA TYR A 223 28.68 38.64 23.47
C TYR A 223 29.26 38.22 24.82
N ILE A 224 30.28 38.92 25.27
CA ILE A 224 30.80 38.75 26.62
C ILE A 224 29.97 39.60 27.55
N ILE A 225 29.33 38.93 28.50
CA ILE A 225 28.43 39.58 29.49
C ILE A 225 29.08 39.61 30.88
N ALA A 226 28.72 40.59 31.67
CA ALA A 226 29.14 40.68 33.09
C ALA A 226 28.55 39.52 33.91
N SER A 227 29.41 38.73 34.58
CA SER A 227 28.99 37.59 35.41
C SER A 227 28.40 38.06 36.78
N GLN A 228 28.74 39.25 37.21
CA GLN A 228 28.31 39.88 38.47
C GLN A 228 28.36 41.40 38.37
N ASP A 229 27.75 42.09 39.32
CA ASP A 229 27.85 43.54 39.45
C ASP A 229 29.28 43.94 39.82
N GLY A 230 29.81 44.98 39.22
CA GLY A 230 31.19 45.42 39.49
C GLY A 230 31.61 46.63 38.67
N GLN A 231 32.87 47.04 38.88
CA GLN A 231 33.48 48.13 38.13
C GLN A 231 34.59 47.57 37.22
N ILE A 232 34.64 48.04 35.98
CA ILE A 232 35.69 47.67 35.02
C ILE A 232 36.97 48.42 35.41
N THR A 233 37.99 47.69 35.87
CA THR A 233 39.24 48.30 36.32
C THR A 233 40.28 48.42 35.23
N GLN A 234 40.34 47.44 34.33
CA GLN A 234 41.32 47.43 33.23
C GLN A 234 40.81 46.68 32.03
N ILE A 235 40.89 47.25 30.86
CA ILE A 235 40.64 46.63 29.55
C ILE A 235 42.01 46.37 28.88
N ASN A 236 42.40 45.10 28.77
CA ASN A 236 43.57 44.71 27.98
C ASN A 236 43.12 44.51 26.52
N LYS A 237 43.72 45.30 25.63
CA LYS A 237 43.48 45.24 24.18
C LYS A 237 44.35 44.19 23.51
#